data_cb5654eb971cf7d52e9bef82261f453e
#
_entry.id   cb5654eb971cf7d52e9bef82261f453e
#
_cell.length_a   1.000
_cell.length_b   1.000
_cell.length_c   1.000
_cell.angle_alpha   90.00
_cell.angle_beta   90.00
_cell.angle_gamma   90.00
#
_symmetry.space_group_name_H-M   'P 1'
#
loop_
_entity.id
_entity.type
_entity.pdbx_description
1 polymer ?
#
loop_
_entity_poly.entity_id
_entity_poly.type
_entity_poly.pdbx_seq_one_letter_code
_entity_poly.pdbx_strand_id
1 'polypeptide(L)'
;ALVSTAAYGTPQRSATGFDQRRLNMLLAVLEKRVGFRLAQKDVFVNIAGGLRVTDMAMDISIIVAVISSNTDIPVDSQWCVCGEVGLSGEVRPVGRIEQRIAEAEKLGFTDIIIPRSNMAGLDSKRFKINIHPVRKVEEALRLLFG
;
A
#
# COMPACT_ATOMS: atom_id res chain seq x y z
N ALA A 1 4.82 0.11 9.88
CA ALA A 1 6.19 -0.08 9.39
C ALA A 1 7.16 0.86 10.07
N LEU A 2 8.40 0.46 10.17
CA LEU A 2 9.49 1.30 10.65
C LEU A 2 10.61 1.25 9.63
N VAL A 3 11.04 2.43 9.18
CA VAL A 3 12.18 2.57 8.28
C VAL A 3 13.21 3.45 8.96
N SER A 4 14.46 2.98 9.05
CA SER A 4 15.55 3.72 9.67
C SER A 4 16.84 3.52 8.88
N THR A 5 17.79 4.45 9.04
CA THR A 5 19.10 4.29 8.42
C THR A 5 19.81 3.08 9.04
N ALA A 6 20.39 2.22 8.20
CA ALA A 6 21.11 1.05 8.66
C ALA A 6 22.33 1.48 9.49
N ALA A 7 22.41 0.97 10.73
CA ALA A 7 23.49 1.31 11.64
C ALA A 7 24.75 0.52 11.34
N TYR A 8 24.62 -0.70 10.83
CA TYR A 8 25.74 -1.62 10.61
C TYR A 8 25.55 -2.36 9.28
N GLY A 9 26.61 -2.40 8.49
CA GLY A 9 26.78 -3.28 7.34
C GLY A 9 25.57 -3.48 6.44
N THR A 10 25.04 -4.69 6.40
CA THR A 10 23.93 -5.07 5.55
C THR A 10 22.59 -4.60 6.14
N PRO A 11 21.81 -3.81 5.40
CA PRO A 11 20.48 -3.39 5.86
C PRO A 11 19.57 -4.59 6.17
N GLN A 12 18.85 -4.49 7.28
CA GLN A 12 17.90 -5.52 7.70
C GLN A 12 16.52 -5.26 7.12
N ARG A 13 15.88 -6.33 6.66
CA ARG A 13 14.51 -6.27 6.17
C ARG A 13 13.74 -7.42 6.76
N SER A 14 12.74 -7.11 7.58
CA SER A 14 12.02 -8.08 8.36
C SER A 14 10.53 -7.82 8.30
N ALA A 15 9.76 -8.91 8.19
CA ALA A 15 8.31 -8.84 8.20
C ALA A 15 7.76 -9.87 9.17
N THR A 16 6.77 -9.45 9.95
CA THR A 16 5.99 -10.32 10.83
C THR A 16 4.52 -10.20 10.42
N GLY A 17 3.89 -11.33 10.12
CA GLY A 17 2.51 -11.36 9.65
C GLY A 17 2.33 -11.05 8.17
N PHE A 18 3.43 -10.81 7.44
CA PHE A 18 3.45 -10.55 6.01
C PHE A 18 4.61 -11.32 5.39
N ASP A 19 4.47 -11.76 4.14
CA ASP A 19 5.47 -12.57 3.45
C ASP A 19 6.76 -11.76 3.23
N GLN A 20 7.88 -12.28 3.72
CA GLN A 20 9.20 -11.64 3.62
C GLN A 20 9.64 -11.43 2.17
N ARG A 21 9.41 -12.43 1.32
CA ARG A 21 9.79 -12.33 -0.10
C ARG A 21 8.97 -11.28 -0.81
N ARG A 22 7.69 -11.18 -0.46
CA ARG A 22 6.82 -10.16 -1.03
C ARG A 22 7.24 -8.77 -0.58
N LEU A 23 7.59 -8.60 0.69
CA LEU A 23 8.14 -7.33 1.18
C LEU A 23 9.39 -6.93 0.37
N ASN A 24 10.32 -7.86 0.17
CA ASN A 24 11.53 -7.59 -0.60
C ASN A 24 11.20 -7.15 -2.03
N MET A 25 10.23 -7.78 -2.66
CA MET A 25 9.76 -7.42 -4.00
C MET A 25 9.17 -6.00 -4.04
N LEU A 26 8.33 -5.68 -3.06
CA LEU A 26 7.71 -4.34 -2.98
C LEU A 26 8.77 -3.26 -2.76
N LEU A 27 9.76 -3.52 -1.93
CA LEU A 27 10.86 -2.58 -1.72
C LEU A 27 11.69 -2.37 -2.99
N ALA A 28 11.94 -3.45 -3.73
CA ALA A 28 12.64 -3.36 -5.02
C ALA A 28 11.85 -2.53 -6.05
N VAL A 29 10.52 -2.68 -6.08
CA VAL A 29 9.65 -1.86 -6.93
C VAL A 29 9.76 -0.38 -6.55
N LEU A 30 9.73 -0.06 -5.26
CA LEU A 30 9.86 1.31 -4.78
C LEU A 30 11.19 1.94 -5.20
N GLU A 31 12.28 1.20 -5.10
CA GLU A 31 13.59 1.70 -5.52
C GLU A 31 13.69 1.85 -7.04
N LYS A 32 13.37 0.80 -7.76
CA LYS A 32 13.64 0.73 -9.19
C LYS A 32 12.64 1.51 -10.04
N ARG A 33 11.35 1.47 -9.66
CA ARG A 33 10.27 2.04 -10.47
C ARG A 33 9.77 3.39 -9.98
N VAL A 34 9.87 3.64 -8.68
CA VAL A 34 9.35 4.86 -8.07
C VAL A 34 10.46 5.82 -7.67
N GLY A 35 11.66 5.31 -7.44
CA GLY A 35 12.84 6.13 -7.19
C GLY A 35 13.16 6.43 -5.74
N PHE A 36 12.55 5.72 -4.80
CA PHE A 36 12.89 5.85 -3.39
C PHE A 36 14.21 5.13 -3.09
N ARG A 37 15.06 5.76 -2.28
CA ARG A 37 16.35 5.18 -1.89
C ARG A 37 16.19 4.43 -0.57
N LEU A 38 16.07 3.11 -0.67
CA LEU A 38 15.88 2.23 0.49
C LEU A 38 17.06 1.25 0.71
N ALA A 39 18.05 1.27 -0.19
CA ALA A 39 19.15 0.30 -0.17
C ALA A 39 19.96 0.35 1.13
N GLN A 40 20.08 1.51 1.77
CA GLN A 40 20.81 1.71 3.01
C GLN A 40 19.87 1.83 4.22
N LYS A 41 18.65 1.37 4.10
CA LYS A 41 17.64 1.49 5.15
C LYS A 41 17.28 0.12 5.72
N ASP A 42 17.15 0.06 7.04
CA ASP A 42 16.48 -1.05 7.70
C ASP A 42 14.97 -0.86 7.57
N VAL A 43 14.26 -1.93 7.24
CA VAL A 43 12.80 -1.89 7.09
C VAL A 43 12.17 -2.99 7.93
N PHE A 44 11.27 -2.62 8.80
CA PHE A 44 10.53 -3.54 9.67
C PHE A 44 9.05 -3.36 9.43
N VAL A 45 8.37 -4.46 9.11
CA VAL A 45 6.92 -4.49 8.95
C VAL A 45 6.35 -5.49 9.95
N ASN A 46 5.40 -5.03 10.76
CA ASN A 46 4.73 -5.87 11.73
C ASN A 46 3.23 -5.69 11.61
N ILE A 47 2.52 -6.77 11.33
CA ILE A 47 1.07 -6.77 11.31
C ILE A 47 0.58 -6.93 12.74
N ALA A 48 -0.15 -5.95 13.23
CA ALA A 48 -0.63 -5.91 14.61
C ALA A 48 -1.59 -7.06 14.92
N GLY A 49 -1.64 -7.45 16.18
CA GLY A 49 -2.60 -8.43 16.67
C GLY A 49 -2.26 -9.89 16.35
N GLY A 50 -1.04 -10.17 15.93
CA GLY A 50 -0.62 -11.54 15.60
C GLY A 50 -1.26 -12.09 14.34
N LEU A 51 -1.89 -11.26 13.53
CA LEU A 51 -2.53 -11.66 12.28
C LEU A 51 -1.50 -11.95 11.21
N ARG A 52 -1.85 -12.86 10.30
CA ARG A 52 -1.07 -13.12 9.09
C ARG A 52 -1.87 -12.65 7.89
N VAL A 53 -1.27 -11.74 7.11
CA VAL A 53 -1.89 -11.21 5.89
C VAL A 53 -1.38 -11.98 4.70
N THR A 54 -2.28 -12.61 3.96
CA THR A 54 -1.98 -13.36 2.74
C THR A 54 -2.65 -12.75 1.50
N ASP A 55 -3.52 -11.77 1.68
CA ASP A 55 -4.24 -11.10 0.60
C ASP A 55 -3.31 -10.10 -0.11
N MET A 56 -3.05 -10.33 -1.39
CA MET A 56 -2.19 -9.46 -2.20
C MET A 56 -2.77 -8.06 -2.41
N ALA A 57 -4.07 -7.87 -2.15
CA ALA A 57 -4.69 -6.56 -2.16
C ALA A 57 -4.11 -5.62 -1.10
N MET A 58 -3.36 -6.15 -0.13
CA MET A 58 -2.68 -5.37 0.90
C MET A 58 -1.33 -4.81 0.45
N ASP A 59 -0.85 -5.14 -0.74
CA ASP A 59 0.48 -4.69 -1.21
C ASP A 59 0.64 -3.18 -1.12
N ILE A 60 -0.34 -2.44 -1.65
CA ILE A 60 -0.25 -0.98 -1.66
C ILE A 60 -0.31 -0.40 -0.25
N SER A 61 -1.00 -1.05 0.67
CA SER A 61 -1.03 -0.64 2.08
C SER A 61 0.35 -0.77 2.73
N ILE A 62 1.06 -1.84 2.42
CA ILE A 62 2.43 -2.04 2.92
C ILE A 62 3.37 -0.97 2.36
N ILE A 63 3.27 -0.69 1.06
CA ILE A 63 4.05 0.36 0.40
C ILE A 63 3.79 1.72 1.05
N VAL A 64 2.53 2.06 1.26
CA VAL A 64 2.12 3.32 1.88
C VAL A 64 2.69 3.44 3.29
N ALA A 65 2.61 2.37 4.09
CA ALA A 65 3.16 2.35 5.44
C ALA A 65 4.69 2.55 5.44
N VAL A 66 5.40 1.90 4.52
CA VAL A 66 6.86 2.05 4.37
C VAL A 66 7.22 3.49 4.00
N ILE A 67 6.55 4.08 3.03
CA ILE A 67 6.85 5.45 2.60
C ILE A 67 6.50 6.46 3.68
N SER A 68 5.38 6.27 4.39
CA SER A 68 5.01 7.13 5.51
C SER A 68 6.12 7.16 6.57
N SER A 69 6.66 6.01 6.94
CA SER A 69 7.76 5.94 7.90
C SER A 69 9.06 6.52 7.33
N ASN A 70 9.37 6.24 6.06
CA ASN A 70 10.60 6.73 5.43
C ASN A 70 10.65 8.25 5.31
N THR A 71 9.50 8.87 5.07
CA THR A 71 9.39 10.33 4.88
C THR A 71 8.94 11.06 6.13
N ASP A 72 8.58 10.34 7.19
CA ASP A 72 8.00 10.89 8.43
C ASP A 72 6.74 11.74 8.18
N ILE A 73 5.96 11.36 7.18
CA ILE A 73 4.69 12.01 6.84
C ILE A 73 3.56 11.03 7.16
N PRO A 74 2.66 11.37 8.09
CA PRO A 74 1.55 10.48 8.43
C PRO A 74 0.54 10.41 7.30
N VAL A 75 -0.09 9.24 7.16
CA VAL A 75 -1.22 9.06 6.24
C VAL A 75 -2.49 9.56 6.92
N ASP A 76 -3.32 10.28 6.17
CA ASP A 76 -4.64 10.72 6.65
C ASP A 76 -5.45 9.49 7.08
N SER A 77 -5.90 9.49 8.33
CA SER A 77 -6.65 8.37 8.91
C SER A 77 -8.02 8.14 8.26
N GLN A 78 -8.52 9.10 7.47
CA GLN A 78 -9.79 8.99 6.76
C GLN A 78 -9.64 8.30 5.40
N TRP A 79 -8.44 8.00 4.97
CA TRP A 79 -8.15 7.34 3.71
C TRP A 79 -7.81 5.86 3.91
N CYS A 80 -8.27 5.02 3.01
CA CYS A 80 -7.83 3.63 2.92
C CYS A 80 -7.45 3.29 1.49
N VAL A 81 -6.75 2.18 1.32
CA VAL A 81 -6.19 1.78 0.03
C VAL A 81 -6.32 0.27 -0.16
N CYS A 82 -6.46 -0.17 -1.40
CA CYS A 82 -6.30 -1.58 -1.75
C CYS A 82 -5.71 -1.69 -3.16
N GLY A 83 -4.95 -2.74 -3.40
CA GLY A 83 -4.37 -3.01 -4.70
C GLY A 83 -3.21 -3.98 -4.60
N GLU A 84 -3.10 -4.88 -5.57
CA GLU A 84 -1.93 -5.71 -5.76
C GLU A 84 -0.93 -4.95 -6.62
N VAL A 85 0.35 -5.05 -6.28
CA VAL A 85 1.41 -4.32 -6.99
C VAL A 85 2.25 -5.28 -7.82
N GLY A 86 2.41 -4.98 -9.10
CA GLY A 86 3.25 -5.74 -10.01
C GLY A 86 4.66 -5.17 -10.13
N LEU A 87 5.53 -5.92 -10.81
CA LEU A 87 6.96 -5.61 -10.91
C LEU A 87 7.28 -4.31 -11.66
N SER A 88 6.33 -3.82 -12.45
CA SER A 88 6.48 -2.52 -13.15
C SER A 88 5.93 -1.34 -12.37
N GLY A 89 5.50 -1.55 -11.12
CA GLY A 89 4.85 -0.53 -10.32
C GLY A 89 3.38 -0.33 -10.68
N GLU A 90 2.80 -1.22 -11.49
CA GLU A 90 1.40 -1.16 -11.82
C GLU A 90 0.54 -1.62 -10.64
N VAL A 91 -0.63 -1.03 -10.51
CA VAL A 91 -1.62 -1.44 -9.51
C VAL A 91 -2.64 -2.34 -10.20
N ARG A 92 -2.65 -3.61 -9.80
CA ARG A 92 -3.47 -4.65 -10.40
C ARG A 92 -4.83 -4.75 -9.72
N PRO A 93 -5.86 -5.22 -10.46
CA PRO A 93 -7.21 -5.36 -9.89
C PRO A 93 -7.23 -6.36 -8.73
N VAL A 94 -8.16 -6.13 -7.83
CA VAL A 94 -8.39 -7.00 -6.68
C VAL A 94 -9.79 -7.60 -6.75
N GLY A 95 -9.98 -8.74 -6.11
CA GLY A 95 -11.29 -9.36 -6.02
C GLY A 95 -12.21 -8.63 -5.04
N ARG A 96 -13.50 -8.76 -5.27
CA ARG A 96 -14.55 -8.27 -4.37
C ARG A 96 -14.47 -6.77 -4.09
N ILE A 97 -14.22 -5.98 -5.13
CA ILE A 97 -14.03 -4.54 -4.96
C ILE A 97 -15.24 -3.85 -4.34
N GLU A 98 -16.45 -4.23 -4.72
CA GLU A 98 -17.67 -3.62 -4.16
C GLU A 98 -17.78 -3.87 -2.66
N GLN A 99 -17.46 -5.08 -2.22
CA GLN A 99 -17.46 -5.43 -0.79
C GLN A 99 -16.40 -4.65 -0.02
N ARG A 100 -15.22 -4.45 -0.62
CA ARG A 100 -14.15 -3.65 -0.01
C ARG A 100 -14.54 -2.20 0.16
N ILE A 101 -15.15 -1.62 -0.88
CA ILE A 101 -15.63 -0.23 -0.83
C ILE A 101 -16.75 -0.09 0.20
N ALA A 102 -17.71 -1.00 0.20
CA ALA A 102 -18.81 -0.99 1.15
C ALA A 102 -18.33 -1.08 2.60
N GLU A 103 -17.35 -1.94 2.86
CA GLU A 103 -16.76 -2.08 4.19
C GLU A 103 -16.01 -0.81 4.61
N ALA A 104 -15.25 -0.21 3.71
CA ALA A 104 -14.55 1.04 3.97
C ALA A 104 -15.53 2.16 4.33
N GLU A 105 -16.61 2.27 3.58
CA GLU A 105 -17.66 3.26 3.84
C GLU A 105 -18.32 3.01 5.21
N LYS A 106 -18.63 1.76 5.51
CA LYS A 106 -19.21 1.36 6.80
C LYS A 106 -18.31 1.69 7.97
N LEU A 107 -16.99 1.53 7.80
CA LEU A 107 -16.00 1.83 8.84
C LEU A 107 -15.73 3.33 9.02
N GLY A 108 -16.32 4.17 8.18
CA GLY A 108 -16.22 5.61 8.32
C GLY A 108 -15.12 6.28 7.52
N PHE A 109 -14.45 5.57 6.62
CA PHE A 109 -13.48 6.18 5.73
C PHE A 109 -14.18 7.11 4.74
N THR A 110 -13.56 8.24 4.45
CA THR A 110 -14.11 9.22 3.52
C THR A 110 -13.58 9.04 2.10
N ASP A 111 -12.42 8.42 1.95
CA ASP A 111 -11.73 8.25 0.68
C ASP A 111 -11.11 6.88 0.58
N ILE A 112 -11.18 6.28 -0.62
CA ILE A 112 -10.54 5.00 -0.91
C ILE A 112 -9.80 5.06 -2.24
N ILE A 113 -8.56 4.55 -2.23
CA ILE A 113 -7.78 4.37 -3.44
C ILE A 113 -7.95 2.92 -3.89
N ILE A 114 -8.33 2.73 -5.14
CA ILE A 114 -8.54 1.40 -5.74
C ILE A 114 -7.81 1.29 -7.08
N PRO A 115 -7.56 0.06 -7.55
CA PRO A 115 -7.01 -0.14 -8.89
C PRO A 115 -7.99 0.38 -9.95
N ARG A 116 -7.48 1.11 -10.93
CA ARG A 116 -8.31 1.65 -12.00
C ARG A 116 -9.04 0.56 -12.78
N SER A 117 -8.40 -0.57 -12.99
CA SER A 117 -9.02 -1.70 -13.70
C SER A 117 -10.24 -2.27 -12.96
N ASN A 118 -10.41 -1.99 -11.69
CA ASN A 118 -11.61 -2.37 -10.95
C ASN A 118 -12.82 -1.45 -11.23
N MET A 119 -12.62 -0.36 -11.94
CA MET A 119 -13.74 0.54 -12.30
C MET A 119 -14.68 -0.08 -13.33
N ALA A 120 -14.20 -1.02 -14.14
CA ALA A 120 -15.02 -1.71 -15.12
C ALA A 120 -16.13 -2.50 -14.42
N GLY A 121 -17.39 -2.21 -14.73
CA GLY A 121 -18.53 -2.87 -14.12
C GLY A 121 -18.88 -2.40 -12.71
N LEU A 122 -18.12 -1.45 -12.16
CA LEU A 122 -18.39 -0.89 -10.84
C LEU A 122 -19.41 0.26 -10.96
N ASP A 123 -20.50 0.18 -10.19
CA ASP A 123 -21.43 1.28 -10.04
C ASP A 123 -20.98 2.18 -8.88
N SER A 124 -20.11 3.15 -9.19
CA SER A 124 -19.54 4.04 -8.19
C SER A 124 -20.57 4.95 -7.52
N LYS A 125 -21.73 5.16 -8.17
CA LYS A 125 -22.80 6.00 -7.62
C LYS A 125 -23.52 5.37 -6.44
N ARG A 126 -23.36 4.06 -6.24
CA ARG A 126 -23.92 3.36 -5.07
C ARG A 126 -23.27 3.79 -3.77
N PHE A 127 -22.08 4.36 -3.82
CA PHE A 127 -21.27 4.65 -2.65
C PHE A 127 -21.14 6.16 -2.43
N LYS A 128 -21.14 6.56 -1.16
CA LYS A 128 -20.92 7.95 -0.76
C LYS A 128 -19.43 8.28 -0.59
N ILE A 129 -18.62 7.26 -0.30
CA ILE A 129 -17.16 7.41 -0.16
C ILE A 129 -16.54 7.89 -1.48
N ASN A 130 -15.53 8.74 -1.40
CA ASN A 130 -14.81 9.22 -2.57
C ASN A 130 -13.88 8.12 -3.08
N ILE A 131 -14.05 7.72 -4.33
CA ILE A 131 -13.28 6.65 -4.96
C ILE A 131 -12.21 7.26 -5.85
N HIS A 132 -10.95 6.87 -5.62
CA HIS A 132 -9.79 7.37 -6.36
C HIS A 132 -9.12 6.21 -7.11
N PRO A 133 -9.44 6.02 -8.41
CA PRO A 133 -8.81 4.94 -9.17
C PRO A 133 -7.39 5.32 -9.59
N VAL A 134 -6.46 4.39 -9.42
CA VAL A 134 -5.06 4.58 -9.79
C VAL A 134 -4.56 3.43 -10.64
N ARG A 135 -3.60 3.72 -11.52
CA ARG A 135 -2.96 2.72 -12.38
C ARG A 135 -1.58 2.32 -11.88
N LYS A 136 -0.89 3.25 -11.21
CA LYS A 136 0.48 3.06 -10.75
C LYS A 136 0.63 3.48 -9.30
N VAL A 137 1.62 2.88 -8.64
CA VAL A 137 1.96 3.19 -7.24
C VAL A 137 2.21 4.69 -7.04
N GLU A 138 2.91 5.34 -7.98
CA GLU A 138 3.21 6.78 -7.88
C GLU A 138 1.95 7.64 -7.76
N GLU A 139 0.88 7.27 -8.47
CA GLU A 139 -0.39 8.01 -8.40
C GLU A 139 -0.98 7.95 -6.99
N ALA A 140 -0.96 6.77 -6.37
CA ALA A 140 -1.44 6.59 -5.00
C ALA A 140 -0.60 7.40 -4.01
N LEU A 141 0.72 7.36 -4.13
CA LEU A 141 1.62 8.10 -3.25
C LEU A 141 1.43 9.61 -3.40
N ARG A 142 1.19 10.08 -4.62
CA ARG A 142 0.91 11.50 -4.87
C ARG A 142 -0.37 11.96 -4.20
N LEU A 143 -1.42 11.14 -4.24
CA LEU A 143 -2.68 11.44 -3.58
C LEU A 143 -2.53 11.54 -2.05
N LEU A 144 -1.72 10.68 -1.46
CA LEU A 144 -1.56 10.59 -0.01
C LEU A 144 -0.50 11.52 0.56
N PHE A 145 0.55 11.81 -0.19
CA PHE A 145 1.71 12.56 0.31
C PHE A 145 1.99 13.85 -0.44
N GLY A 146 1.31 14.10 -1.53
CA GLY A 146 1.48 15.30 -2.35
C GLY A 146 2.57 15.16 -3.43
#